data_14bd89046da084a478d5d251c46ca1de
#
_entry.id   14bd89046da084a478d5d251c46ca1de
#
_cell.length_a   1.000
_cell.length_b   1.000
_cell.length_c   1.000
_cell.angle_alpha   90.00
_cell.angle_beta   90.00
_cell.angle_gamma   90.00
#
_symmetry.space_group_name_H-M   'P 1'
#
loop_
_entity.id
_entity.type
_entity.pdbx_description
1 polymer ?
#
loop_
_entity_poly.entity_id
_entity_poly.type
_entity_poly.pdbx_seq_one_letter_code
_entity_poly.pdbx_strand_id
1 'polypeptide(L)'
;MYAKLQKIISFTLFLISIGLSSLCFDAGLNKLLATLPAYSPRSKQTVQQNIQYTAHELGVTDTTTKAPSSLNAKAACLIDDDSGMVLFAKNADEKLPMASTTKIMTALIALEAADLSDTVTFSTHAASMPDVQLNAVSGEQFTLRDLLYSLLLESHNDTAVAIAEHVSGSTEAFADKMNEKA
;
A
#
# COMPACT_ATOMS: atom_id res chain seq x y z
N MET A 1 -20.25 6.45 3.25
CA MET A 1 -18.99 6.77 2.58
C MET A 1 -18.64 5.75 1.49
N TYR A 2 -18.69 4.45 1.76
CA TYR A 2 -18.43 3.35 0.81
C TYR A 2 -19.27 3.38 -0.48
N ALA A 3 -20.58 3.63 -0.37
CA ALA A 3 -21.46 3.67 -1.53
C ALA A 3 -21.21 4.87 -2.49
N LYS A 4 -20.63 5.97 -1.99
CA LYS A 4 -20.19 7.09 -2.84
C LYS A 4 -18.91 6.74 -3.60
N LEU A 5 -17.99 6.03 -2.97
CA LEU A 5 -16.74 5.60 -3.57
C LEU A 5 -16.99 4.58 -4.70
N GLN A 6 -17.88 3.61 -4.48
CA GLN A 6 -18.26 2.62 -5.50
C GLN A 6 -18.92 3.26 -6.74
N LYS A 7 -19.75 4.30 -6.55
CA LYS A 7 -20.35 5.05 -7.67
C LYS A 7 -19.31 5.84 -8.46
N ILE A 8 -18.31 6.41 -7.80
CA ILE A 8 -17.20 7.13 -8.46
C ILE A 8 -16.37 6.16 -9.29
N ILE A 9 -15.99 5.01 -8.74
CA ILE A 9 -15.21 3.97 -9.44
C ILE A 9 -15.99 3.42 -10.65
N SER A 10 -17.27 3.13 -10.50
CA SER A 10 -18.12 2.65 -11.60
C SER A 10 -18.28 3.69 -12.71
N PHE A 11 -18.38 4.97 -12.35
CA PHE A 11 -18.48 6.07 -13.31
C PHE A 11 -17.17 6.31 -14.07
N THR A 12 -16.03 6.15 -13.39
CA THR A 12 -14.70 6.29 -13.99
C THR A 12 -14.43 5.16 -14.99
N LEU A 13 -14.78 3.92 -14.66
CA LEU A 13 -14.69 2.77 -15.58
C LEU A 13 -15.60 2.92 -16.80
N PHE A 14 -16.80 3.50 -16.62
CA PHE A 14 -17.73 3.79 -17.71
C PHE A 14 -17.17 4.85 -18.68
N LEU A 15 -16.48 5.90 -18.18
CA LEU A 15 -15.85 6.92 -19.02
C LEU A 15 -14.65 6.39 -19.81
N ILE A 16 -13.87 5.47 -19.26
CA ILE A 16 -12.78 4.78 -19.97
C ILE A 16 -13.32 3.96 -21.14
N SER A 17 -14.48 3.35 -20.99
CA SER A 17 -15.12 2.56 -22.06
C SER A 17 -15.66 3.40 -23.24
N ILE A 18 -15.81 4.73 -23.07
CA ILE A 18 -16.36 5.62 -24.10
C ILE A 18 -15.26 6.38 -24.88
N GLY A 19 -13.97 6.14 -24.60
CA GLY A 19 -12.87 6.71 -25.41
C GLY A 19 -12.68 8.22 -25.25
N LEU A 20 -13.05 8.81 -24.14
CA LEU A 20 -12.81 10.21 -23.83
C LEU A 20 -11.33 10.45 -23.49
N SER A 21 -10.71 11.38 -24.23
CA SER A 21 -9.29 11.66 -24.27
C SER A 21 -8.66 11.95 -22.88
N SER A 22 -7.42 11.51 -22.72
CA SER A 22 -6.51 11.68 -21.58
C SER A 22 -6.51 13.09 -20.93
N LEU A 23 -6.71 14.13 -21.72
CA LEU A 23 -6.69 15.54 -21.27
C LEU A 23 -7.82 15.91 -20.29
N CYS A 24 -9.01 15.31 -20.40
CA CYS A 24 -10.12 15.57 -19.48
C CYS A 24 -9.95 14.84 -18.15
N PHE A 25 -9.26 13.71 -18.17
CA PHE A 25 -8.99 12.90 -16.98
C PHE A 25 -7.98 13.58 -16.05
N ASP A 26 -6.88 14.10 -16.61
CA ASP A 26 -5.84 14.81 -15.86
C ASP A 26 -6.36 16.09 -15.19
N ALA A 27 -7.19 16.87 -15.89
CA ALA A 27 -7.79 18.08 -15.32
C ALA A 27 -8.76 17.77 -14.17
N GLY A 28 -9.52 16.70 -14.28
CA GLY A 28 -10.45 16.23 -13.23
C GLY A 28 -9.73 15.68 -12.01
N LEU A 29 -8.70 14.90 -12.21
CA LEU A 29 -7.91 14.29 -11.15
C LEU A 29 -7.09 15.34 -10.39
N ASN A 30 -6.45 16.27 -11.09
CA ASN A 30 -5.70 17.37 -10.47
C ASN A 30 -6.60 18.30 -9.67
N LYS A 31 -7.84 18.53 -10.13
CA LYS A 31 -8.83 19.31 -9.39
C LYS A 31 -9.34 18.57 -8.15
N LEU A 32 -9.50 17.24 -8.24
CA LEU A 32 -9.86 16.41 -7.09
C LEU A 32 -8.72 16.33 -6.07
N LEU A 33 -7.47 16.17 -6.52
CA LEU A 33 -6.28 16.16 -5.68
C LEU A 33 -6.05 17.51 -5.00
N ALA A 34 -6.37 18.61 -5.66
CA ALA A 34 -6.29 19.98 -5.10
C ALA A 34 -7.36 20.26 -4.03
N THR A 35 -8.46 19.49 -3.99
CA THR A 35 -9.52 19.61 -2.97
C THR A 35 -9.33 18.68 -1.78
N LEU A 36 -8.40 17.74 -1.87
CA LEU A 36 -7.99 16.96 -0.71
C LEU A 36 -7.15 17.89 0.19
N PRO A 37 -7.37 17.88 1.52
CA PRO A 37 -6.46 18.59 2.42
C PRO A 37 -5.06 18.14 2.06
N ALA A 38 -4.19 19.11 1.75
CA ALA A 38 -2.81 18.84 1.38
C ALA A 38 -2.23 17.92 2.45
N TYR A 39 -1.91 16.68 2.08
CA TYR A 39 -1.06 15.84 2.89
C TYR A 39 0.29 16.56 2.91
N SER A 40 0.46 17.40 3.91
CA SER A 40 1.76 17.94 4.26
C SER A 40 2.53 16.77 4.85
N PRO A 41 3.56 16.24 4.16
CA PRO A 41 4.47 15.35 4.86
C PRO A 41 4.94 16.15 6.08
N ARG A 42 4.59 15.69 7.28
CA ARG A 42 5.10 16.25 8.52
C ARG A 42 6.57 16.52 8.29
N SER A 43 6.97 17.79 8.45
CA SER A 43 8.36 18.22 8.34
C SER A 43 9.25 17.11 8.88
N LYS A 44 10.31 16.78 8.13
CA LYS A 44 11.37 15.86 8.56
C LYS A 44 11.99 16.38 9.85
N GLN A 45 11.25 16.35 10.93
CA GLN A 45 11.83 16.35 12.25
C GLN A 45 12.46 14.97 12.40
N THR A 46 13.75 14.98 12.37
CA THR A 46 14.64 13.87 12.64
C THR A 46 14.19 13.18 13.93
N VAL A 47 13.32 12.19 13.81
CA VAL A 47 13.11 11.20 14.86
C VAL A 47 14.15 10.12 14.61
N GLN A 48 15.43 10.47 14.81
CA GLN A 48 16.46 9.51 15.08
C GLN A 48 16.33 9.12 16.55
N GLN A 49 15.40 8.26 16.82
CA GLN A 49 15.48 7.33 17.95
C GLN A 49 14.95 6.01 17.46
N ASN A 50 15.83 5.03 17.34
CA ASN A 50 15.49 3.62 17.28
C ASN A 50 14.82 3.26 18.62
N ILE A 51 13.56 3.63 18.78
CA ILE A 51 12.76 3.18 19.88
C ILE A 51 11.94 2.02 19.32
N GLN A 52 12.49 0.82 19.41
CA GLN A 52 11.71 -0.41 19.32
C GLN A 52 10.84 -0.48 20.57
N TYR A 53 9.66 0.07 20.49
CA TYR A 53 8.66 -0.22 21.51
C TYR A 53 7.91 -1.49 21.09
N THR A 54 7.95 -2.51 21.94
CA THR A 54 7.00 -3.60 21.85
C THR A 54 5.60 -3.08 22.22
N ALA A 55 4.54 -3.66 21.69
CA ALA A 55 3.16 -3.33 22.07
C ALA A 55 2.94 -3.40 23.60
N HIS A 56 3.75 -4.20 24.29
CA HIS A 56 3.77 -4.32 25.75
C HIS A 56 4.48 -3.14 26.42
N GLU A 57 5.49 -2.54 25.82
CA GLU A 57 6.25 -1.41 26.37
C GLU A 57 5.55 -0.05 26.11
N LEU A 58 4.76 0.03 25.08
CA LEU A 58 3.83 1.16 24.86
C LEU A 58 2.64 1.13 25.83
N GLY A 59 2.58 0.09 26.67
CA GLY A 59 1.88 -0.12 27.93
C GLY A 59 0.68 0.74 28.26
N VAL A 60 -0.12 1.14 27.29
CA VAL A 60 -1.45 1.62 27.55
C VAL A 60 -2.42 0.48 27.27
N THR A 61 -2.32 -0.54 28.06
CA THR A 61 -3.53 -1.27 28.43
C THR A 61 -4.30 -0.31 29.33
N ASP A 62 -5.02 0.63 28.74
CA ASP A 62 -6.11 1.25 29.46
C ASP A 62 -7.04 0.09 29.83
N THR A 63 -6.92 -0.37 31.06
CA THR A 63 -7.73 -1.45 31.61
C THR A 63 -9.22 -1.09 31.63
N THR A 64 -9.56 0.16 31.29
CA THR A 64 -10.93 0.66 31.19
C THR A 64 -11.53 0.43 29.80
N THR A 65 -10.71 0.25 28.75
CA THR A 65 -11.21 -0.03 27.40
C THR A 65 -11.57 -1.51 27.27
N LYS A 66 -12.86 -1.79 27.23
CA LYS A 66 -13.36 -3.15 27.08
C LYS A 66 -12.97 -3.69 25.69
N ALA A 67 -12.23 -4.78 25.66
CA ALA A 67 -11.89 -5.48 24.43
C ALA A 67 -13.15 -5.81 23.60
N PRO A 68 -13.10 -5.72 22.26
CA PRO A 68 -14.21 -6.13 21.40
C PRO A 68 -14.63 -7.56 21.70
N SER A 69 -15.92 -7.78 21.98
CA SER A 69 -16.44 -9.08 22.43
C SER A 69 -16.47 -10.18 21.35
N SER A 70 -16.23 -9.81 20.07
CA SER A 70 -16.36 -10.71 18.92
C SER A 70 -15.25 -10.57 17.90
N LEU A 71 -14.01 -10.32 18.33
CA LEU A 71 -12.87 -10.20 17.42
C LEU A 71 -12.34 -11.59 17.07
N ASN A 72 -12.69 -12.10 15.87
CA ASN A 72 -12.26 -13.42 15.38
C ASN A 72 -10.83 -13.44 14.80
N ALA A 73 -10.19 -12.28 14.60
CA ALA A 73 -8.81 -12.20 14.13
C ALA A 73 -7.86 -12.91 15.12
N LYS A 74 -6.85 -13.62 14.60
CA LYS A 74 -5.80 -14.25 15.42
C LYS A 74 -4.97 -13.20 16.15
N ALA A 75 -4.61 -12.12 15.46
CA ALA A 75 -3.93 -10.96 16.01
C ALA A 75 -4.63 -9.67 15.56
N ALA A 76 -4.50 -8.62 16.34
CA ALA A 76 -5.01 -7.29 16.01
C ALA A 76 -4.24 -6.22 16.80
N CYS A 77 -4.09 -5.05 16.18
CA CYS A 77 -3.55 -3.85 16.81
C CYS A 77 -4.36 -2.64 16.38
N LEU A 78 -4.69 -1.77 17.32
CA LEU A 78 -5.30 -0.47 17.07
C LEU A 78 -4.37 0.60 17.60
N ILE A 79 -3.98 1.51 16.73
CA ILE A 79 -3.02 2.58 17.03
C ILE A 79 -3.70 3.92 16.77
N ASP A 80 -3.49 4.87 17.67
CA ASP A 80 -3.82 6.27 17.43
C ASP A 80 -2.82 6.88 16.46
N ASP A 81 -3.30 7.39 15.33
CA ASP A 81 -2.46 7.86 14.23
C ASP A 81 -1.67 9.14 14.59
N ASP A 82 -2.22 9.98 15.46
CA ASP A 82 -1.57 11.23 15.85
C ASP A 82 -0.44 11.03 16.85
N SER A 83 -0.64 10.17 17.83
CA SER A 83 0.31 9.92 18.92
C SER A 83 1.17 8.67 18.73
N GLY A 84 0.76 7.74 17.86
CA GLY A 84 1.36 6.41 17.75
C GLY A 84 1.02 5.48 18.91
N MET A 85 0.10 5.90 19.79
CA MET A 85 -0.25 5.13 20.98
C MET A 85 -1.08 3.91 20.64
N VAL A 86 -0.72 2.74 21.17
CA VAL A 86 -1.49 1.51 21.02
C VAL A 86 -2.71 1.57 21.95
N LEU A 87 -3.90 1.63 21.34
CA LEU A 87 -5.17 1.67 22.07
C LEU A 87 -5.71 0.27 22.37
N PHE A 88 -5.37 -0.72 21.55
CA PHE A 88 -5.77 -2.12 21.75
C PHE A 88 -4.76 -3.02 21.04
N ALA A 89 -4.41 -4.13 21.68
CA ALA A 89 -3.53 -5.15 21.13
C ALA A 89 -4.05 -6.56 21.49
N LYS A 90 -4.04 -7.46 20.51
CA LYS A 90 -4.30 -8.89 20.67
C LYS A 90 -3.23 -9.63 19.88
N ASN A 91 -2.33 -10.33 20.55
CA ASN A 91 -1.22 -11.06 19.92
C ASN A 91 -0.48 -10.21 18.89
N ALA A 92 -0.30 -8.90 19.14
CA ALA A 92 0.18 -7.95 18.16
C ALA A 92 1.64 -8.22 17.74
N ASP A 93 2.42 -8.83 18.63
CA ASP A 93 3.84 -9.18 18.38
C ASP A 93 4.00 -10.63 17.86
N GLU A 94 2.91 -11.35 17.64
CA GLU A 94 2.95 -12.72 17.13
C GLU A 94 3.30 -12.71 15.64
N LYS A 95 4.33 -13.47 15.24
CA LYS A 95 4.72 -13.62 13.83
C LYS A 95 3.70 -14.48 13.10
N LEU A 96 2.84 -13.85 12.33
CA LEU A 96 1.78 -14.48 11.56
C LEU A 96 1.89 -14.14 10.08
N PRO A 97 1.48 -15.04 9.17
CA PRO A 97 1.32 -14.71 7.76
C PRO A 97 0.29 -13.58 7.60
N MET A 98 0.72 -12.47 7.01
CA MET A 98 -0.11 -11.27 6.88
C MET A 98 -0.83 -11.16 5.54
N ALA A 99 -0.73 -12.18 4.70
CA ALA A 99 -1.31 -12.20 3.35
C ALA A 99 -0.98 -10.91 2.56
N SER A 100 -1.94 -10.38 1.81
CA SER A 100 -1.72 -9.22 0.93
C SER A 100 -1.45 -7.89 1.64
N THR A 101 -1.54 -7.80 2.96
CA THR A 101 -1.09 -6.60 3.68
C THR A 101 0.42 -6.36 3.51
N THR A 102 1.19 -7.39 3.15
CA THR A 102 2.60 -7.26 2.71
C THR A 102 2.79 -6.24 1.58
N LYS A 103 1.80 -6.05 0.72
CA LYS A 103 1.85 -5.10 -0.40
C LYS A 103 1.89 -3.63 0.03
N ILE A 104 1.52 -3.33 1.26
CA ILE A 104 1.71 -2.00 1.86
C ILE A 104 3.21 -1.70 1.99
N MET A 105 4.01 -2.67 2.44
CA MET A 105 5.47 -2.53 2.51
C MET A 105 6.08 -2.40 1.11
N THR A 106 5.58 -3.17 0.15
CA THR A 106 6.02 -3.06 -1.26
C THR A 106 5.78 -1.65 -1.79
N ALA A 107 4.59 -1.09 -1.58
CA ALA A 107 4.26 0.26 -2.03
C ALA A 107 5.12 1.33 -1.32
N LEU A 108 5.35 1.19 -0.01
CA LEU A 108 6.15 2.12 0.77
C LEU A 108 7.59 2.19 0.25
N ILE A 109 8.23 1.04 0.03
CA ILE A 109 9.59 0.98 -0.49
C ILE A 109 9.67 1.53 -1.92
N ALA A 110 8.70 1.21 -2.77
CA ALA A 110 8.64 1.73 -4.13
C ALA A 110 8.53 3.26 -4.16
N LEU A 111 7.68 3.85 -3.31
CA LEU A 111 7.50 5.30 -3.17
C LEU A 111 8.75 6.02 -2.64
N GLU A 112 9.57 5.34 -1.85
CA GLU A 112 10.81 5.90 -1.31
C GLU A 112 12.00 5.78 -2.27
N ALA A 113 12.01 4.77 -3.14
CA ALA A 113 13.17 4.38 -3.93
C ALA A 113 13.09 4.72 -5.42
N ALA A 114 11.90 5.04 -5.96
CA ALA A 114 11.67 5.22 -7.39
C ALA A 114 10.72 6.40 -7.67
N ASP A 115 10.74 6.91 -8.91
CA ASP A 115 9.82 7.96 -9.34
C ASP A 115 8.51 7.35 -9.85
N LEU A 116 7.39 7.99 -9.54
CA LEU A 116 6.06 7.54 -9.99
C LEU A 116 5.90 7.50 -11.51
N SER A 117 6.72 8.26 -12.23
CA SER A 117 6.77 8.30 -13.70
C SER A 117 7.69 7.25 -14.32
N ASP A 118 8.41 6.48 -13.51
CA ASP A 118 9.28 5.41 -14.00
C ASP A 118 8.49 4.39 -14.82
N THR A 119 9.11 3.93 -15.91
CA THR A 119 8.57 2.88 -16.76
C THR A 119 9.02 1.52 -16.23
N VAL A 120 8.08 0.77 -15.70
CA VAL A 120 8.29 -0.60 -15.21
C VAL A 120 7.97 -1.57 -16.34
N THR A 121 8.91 -2.47 -16.66
CA THR A 121 8.72 -3.51 -17.66
C THR A 121 8.48 -4.85 -16.98
N PHE A 122 7.43 -5.56 -17.37
CA PHE A 122 7.13 -6.89 -16.86
C PHE A 122 8.14 -7.92 -17.37
N SER A 123 8.79 -8.60 -16.44
CA SER A 123 9.62 -9.76 -16.77
C SER A 123 8.76 -11.00 -17.05
N THR A 124 9.38 -12.03 -17.60
CA THR A 124 8.72 -13.36 -17.73
C THR A 124 8.36 -13.93 -16.36
N HIS A 125 9.18 -13.67 -15.35
CA HIS A 125 8.92 -14.11 -13.98
C HIS A 125 7.68 -13.38 -13.42
N ALA A 126 7.63 -12.05 -13.48
CA ALA A 126 6.46 -11.29 -13.04
C ALA A 126 5.18 -11.75 -13.74
N ALA A 127 5.20 -11.89 -15.06
CA ALA A 127 4.05 -12.33 -15.84
C ALA A 127 3.60 -13.78 -15.53
N SER A 128 4.43 -14.59 -14.86
CA SER A 128 4.09 -15.98 -14.49
C SER A 128 3.53 -16.13 -13.07
N MET A 129 3.35 -15.04 -12.34
CA MET A 129 2.85 -15.11 -10.97
C MET A 129 1.42 -15.66 -10.92
N PRO A 130 1.06 -16.38 -9.85
CA PRO A 130 -0.30 -16.90 -9.70
C PRO A 130 -1.31 -15.79 -9.37
N ASP A 131 -2.58 -16.09 -9.57
CA ASP A 131 -3.71 -15.19 -9.23
C ASP A 131 -3.62 -14.64 -7.79
N VAL A 132 -4.00 -13.40 -7.61
CA VAL A 132 -4.69 -12.40 -8.44
C VAL A 132 -3.67 -11.65 -9.31
N GLN A 133 -3.98 -11.43 -10.60
CA GLN A 133 -3.05 -10.85 -11.57
C GLN A 133 -3.66 -9.69 -12.34
N LEU A 134 -2.82 -8.75 -12.76
CA LEU A 134 -3.13 -7.77 -13.80
C LEU A 134 -3.24 -8.46 -15.17
N ASN A 135 -2.63 -9.65 -15.31
CA ASN A 135 -2.49 -10.42 -16.56
C ASN A 135 -1.61 -9.72 -17.60
N ALA A 136 -0.64 -8.96 -17.15
CA ALA A 136 0.35 -8.35 -18.03
C ALA A 136 1.25 -9.42 -18.65
N VAL A 137 1.63 -9.22 -19.92
CA VAL A 137 2.54 -10.12 -20.61
C VAL A 137 3.99 -9.66 -20.47
N SER A 138 4.94 -10.59 -20.62
CA SER A 138 6.37 -10.28 -20.58
C SER A 138 6.73 -9.22 -21.64
N GLY A 139 7.45 -8.17 -21.22
CA GLY A 139 7.82 -7.03 -22.05
C GLY A 139 6.81 -5.88 -22.06
N GLU A 140 5.63 -6.06 -21.49
CA GLU A 140 4.63 -5.01 -21.35
C GLU A 140 5.09 -3.95 -20.35
N GLN A 141 4.73 -2.70 -20.58
CA GLN A 141 5.24 -1.56 -19.82
C GLN A 141 4.11 -0.72 -19.23
N PHE A 142 4.28 -0.31 -17.99
CA PHE A 142 3.35 0.56 -17.27
C PHE A 142 4.14 1.60 -16.47
N THR A 143 3.49 2.71 -16.08
CA THR A 143 4.10 3.61 -15.11
C THR A 143 4.08 3.00 -13.72
N LEU A 144 5.08 3.31 -12.89
CA LEU A 144 5.08 2.87 -11.49
C LEU A 144 3.81 3.32 -10.77
N ARG A 145 3.29 4.51 -11.07
CA ARG A 145 2.02 5.03 -10.53
C ARG A 145 0.86 4.09 -10.81
N ASP A 146 0.69 3.66 -12.06
CA ASP A 146 -0.43 2.79 -12.45
C ASP A 146 -0.32 1.42 -11.78
N LEU A 147 0.91 0.93 -11.66
CA LEU A 147 1.17 -0.34 -10.97
C LEU A 147 0.90 -0.24 -9.46
N LEU A 148 1.17 0.89 -8.81
CA LEU A 148 0.82 1.09 -7.41
C LEU A 148 -0.71 1.11 -7.20
N TYR A 149 -1.49 1.66 -8.13
CA TYR A 149 -2.94 1.52 -8.10
C TYR A 149 -3.38 0.06 -8.27
N SER A 150 -2.83 -0.65 -9.24
CA SER A 150 -3.06 -2.08 -9.47
C SER A 150 -2.73 -2.91 -8.21
N LEU A 151 -1.58 -2.64 -7.60
CA LEU A 151 -1.10 -3.30 -6.40
C LEU A 151 -2.03 -3.11 -5.19
N LEU A 152 -2.43 -1.86 -4.92
CA LEU A 152 -3.13 -1.50 -3.68
C LEU A 152 -4.65 -1.67 -3.79
N LEU A 153 -5.24 -1.51 -4.97
CA LEU A 153 -6.69 -1.62 -5.16
C LEU A 153 -7.15 -3.03 -5.50
N GLU A 154 -6.39 -3.73 -6.35
CA GLU A 154 -6.75 -5.06 -6.86
C GLU A 154 -5.86 -6.18 -6.28
N SER A 155 -4.76 -5.79 -5.62
CA SER A 155 -3.84 -6.74 -4.97
C SER A 155 -3.14 -7.70 -5.93
N HIS A 156 -2.81 -7.26 -7.15
CA HIS A 156 -2.18 -8.09 -8.18
C HIS A 156 -0.78 -8.56 -7.79
N ASN A 157 -0.51 -9.86 -7.95
CA ASN A 157 0.75 -10.49 -7.56
C ASN A 157 1.86 -10.26 -8.59
N ASP A 158 1.53 -10.35 -9.87
CA ASP A 158 2.43 -10.04 -10.98
C ASP A 158 2.94 -8.60 -10.93
N THR A 159 2.05 -7.67 -10.59
CA THR A 159 2.39 -6.27 -10.34
C THR A 159 3.37 -6.11 -9.17
N ALA A 160 3.17 -6.82 -8.07
CA ALA A 160 4.08 -6.78 -6.93
C ALA A 160 5.50 -7.21 -7.29
N VAL A 161 5.62 -8.28 -8.08
CA VAL A 161 6.91 -8.79 -8.56
C VAL A 161 7.55 -7.81 -9.56
N ALA A 162 6.79 -7.27 -10.51
CA ALA A 162 7.30 -6.29 -11.47
C ALA A 162 7.86 -5.04 -10.77
N ILE A 163 7.17 -4.52 -9.76
CA ILE A 163 7.65 -3.39 -8.92
C ILE A 163 8.93 -3.79 -8.18
N ALA A 164 8.96 -4.96 -7.55
CA ALA A 164 10.13 -5.43 -6.80
C ALA A 164 11.38 -5.56 -7.67
N GLU A 165 11.23 -6.15 -8.85
CA GLU A 165 12.30 -6.30 -9.84
C GLU A 165 12.78 -4.94 -10.37
N HIS A 166 11.87 -4.01 -10.62
CA HIS A 166 12.22 -2.65 -11.07
C HIS A 166 13.03 -1.90 -10.00
N VAL A 167 12.61 -1.94 -8.75
CA VAL A 167 13.23 -1.17 -7.64
C VAL A 167 14.55 -1.77 -7.17
N SER A 168 14.72 -3.09 -7.28
CA SER A 168 15.86 -3.80 -6.65
C SER A 168 16.59 -4.78 -7.55
N GLY A 169 16.14 -4.94 -8.79
CA GLY A 169 16.73 -5.87 -9.76
C GLY A 169 16.29 -7.33 -9.58
N SER A 170 15.82 -7.71 -8.38
CA SER A 170 15.25 -9.05 -8.14
C SER A 170 14.29 -9.05 -6.95
N THR A 171 13.46 -10.07 -6.83
CA THR A 171 12.56 -10.28 -5.69
C THR A 171 13.33 -10.54 -4.40
N GLU A 172 14.47 -11.24 -4.45
CA GLU A 172 15.33 -11.51 -3.29
C GLU A 172 15.93 -10.23 -2.73
N ALA A 173 16.51 -9.39 -3.60
CA ALA A 173 17.08 -8.11 -3.20
C ALA A 173 16.01 -7.15 -2.66
N PHE A 174 14.77 -7.26 -3.17
CA PHE A 174 13.64 -6.49 -2.66
C PHE A 174 13.19 -7.00 -1.28
N ALA A 175 13.19 -8.32 -1.07
CA ALA A 175 12.87 -8.91 0.23
C ALA A 175 13.88 -8.49 1.31
N ASP A 176 15.16 -8.37 0.96
CA ASP A 176 16.20 -7.85 1.86
C ASP A 176 15.86 -6.40 2.28
N LYS A 177 15.47 -5.55 1.33
CA LYS A 177 15.01 -4.17 1.65
C LYS A 177 13.75 -4.16 2.52
N MET A 178 12.82 -5.09 2.31
CA MET A 178 11.64 -5.22 3.16
C MET A 178 12.03 -5.58 4.59
N ASN A 179 12.97 -6.50 4.77
CA ASN A 179 13.47 -6.90 6.09
C ASN A 179 14.27 -5.78 6.78
N GLU A 180 15.01 -4.98 6.02
CA GLU A 180 15.73 -3.81 6.55
C GLU A 180 14.76 -2.70 6.99
N LYS A 181 13.62 -2.57 6.29
CA LYS A 181 12.62 -1.55 6.55
C LYS A 181 11.71 -1.91 7.73
N ALA A 182 11.49 -3.18 8.01
CA ALA A 182 10.62 -3.68 9.08
C ALA A 182 11.26 -3.56 10.46
#